data_c1c4d31ae35aac9f7d064887cc563da3
#
_entry.id   c1c4d31ae35aac9f7d064887cc563da3
#
_cell.length_a   1.000
_cell.length_b   1.000
_cell.length_c   1.000
_cell.angle_alpha   90.00
_cell.angle_beta   90.00
_cell.angle_gamma   90.00
#
_symmetry.space_group_name_H-M   'P 1'
#
loop_
_entity.id
_entity.type
_entity.pdbx_description
1 polymer ?
#
loop_
_entity_poly.entity_id
_entity_poly.type
_entity_poly.pdbx_seq_one_letter_code
_entity_poly.pdbx_strand_id
1 'polypeptide(L)'
;HARLTAAVAARHGLGCELVLSKLVPRTTENYTENGNVLLMRNFGAKLHILEPGSDSKAYARQLMRELRMARRKPYFIPFGGSSVMGALGYVECAREINSQLAAQDLRADQVFCTTGSGGTQAGLVAGFAAAGSTARVQGISVLFPQERIAPVVAGIANGVLMMLGHSPQ
;
A
#
# COMPACT_ATOMS: atom_id res chain seq x y z
N HIS A 1 -7.53 -1.10 -2.91
CA HIS A 1 -6.87 -0.45 -1.80
C HIS A 1 -7.71 0.70 -1.21
N ALA A 2 -8.04 1.77 -1.97
CA ALA A 2 -8.84 2.89 -1.48
C ALA A 2 -10.19 2.46 -0.88
N ARG A 3 -10.92 1.56 -1.56
CA ARG A 3 -12.17 0.99 -1.04
C ARG A 3 -11.96 0.26 0.29
N LEU A 4 -10.88 -0.53 0.43
CA LEU A 4 -10.57 -1.23 1.67
C LEU A 4 -10.27 -0.24 2.80
N THR A 5 -9.52 0.82 2.51
CA THR A 5 -9.26 1.91 3.47
C THR A 5 -10.57 2.53 3.96
N ALA A 6 -11.52 2.84 3.05
CA ALA A 6 -12.83 3.35 3.42
C ALA A 6 -13.62 2.38 4.32
N ALA A 7 -13.63 1.09 3.97
CA ALA A 7 -14.33 0.07 4.75
C ALA A 7 -13.77 -0.06 6.17
N VAL A 8 -12.44 -0.10 6.30
CA VAL A 8 -11.77 -0.18 7.61
C VAL A 8 -12.03 1.09 8.43
N ALA A 9 -11.94 2.27 7.82
CA ALA A 9 -12.26 3.53 8.49
C ALA A 9 -13.69 3.54 9.02
N ALA A 10 -14.66 3.17 8.19
CA ALA A 10 -16.07 3.06 8.58
C ALA A 10 -16.27 2.10 9.75
N ARG A 11 -15.65 0.91 9.70
CA ARG A 11 -15.74 -0.08 10.78
C ARG A 11 -15.22 0.46 12.12
N HIS A 12 -14.26 1.36 12.10
CA HIS A 12 -13.65 1.93 13.31
C HIS A 12 -14.20 3.33 13.66
N GLY A 13 -15.27 3.80 13.01
CA GLY A 13 -15.86 5.11 13.25
C GLY A 13 -14.93 6.28 12.90
N LEU A 14 -13.98 6.07 12.00
CA LEU A 14 -13.00 7.06 11.56
C LEU A 14 -13.50 7.79 10.31
N GLY A 15 -13.26 9.10 10.24
CA GLY A 15 -13.44 9.85 8.99
C GLY A 15 -12.45 9.39 7.93
N CYS A 16 -12.88 9.32 6.69
CA CYS A 16 -12.05 8.91 5.56
C CYS A 16 -12.14 9.93 4.42
N GLU A 17 -11.01 10.50 4.03
CA GLU A 17 -10.87 11.39 2.89
C GLU A 17 -10.00 10.70 1.85
N LEU A 18 -10.51 10.47 0.65
CA LEU A 18 -9.81 9.75 -0.42
C LEU A 18 -9.45 10.70 -1.55
N VAL A 19 -8.16 10.84 -1.84
CA VAL A 19 -7.66 11.60 -2.98
C VAL A 19 -7.42 10.64 -4.14
N LEU A 20 -8.23 10.76 -5.17
CA LEU A 20 -8.25 9.88 -6.33
C LEU A 20 -7.89 10.67 -7.59
N SER A 21 -7.08 10.09 -8.47
CA SER A 21 -6.73 10.69 -9.76
C SER A 21 -7.40 9.94 -10.92
N LYS A 22 -7.91 10.67 -11.88
CA LYS A 22 -8.44 10.12 -13.14
C LYS A 22 -7.26 9.68 -14.02
N LEU A 23 -6.80 8.45 -13.87
CA LEU A 23 -5.67 7.90 -14.64
C LEU A 23 -6.10 7.25 -15.96
N VAL A 24 -7.37 6.86 -16.08
CA VAL A 24 -7.91 6.17 -17.24
C VAL A 24 -8.94 7.09 -17.90
N PRO A 25 -8.90 7.27 -19.24
CA PRO A 25 -9.81 8.17 -19.96
C PRO A 25 -11.21 7.51 -20.15
N ARG A 26 -11.81 7.05 -19.07
CA ARG A 26 -13.17 6.51 -19.05
C ARG A 26 -14.10 7.45 -18.30
N THR A 27 -15.22 7.80 -18.94
CA THR A 27 -16.19 8.78 -18.43
C THR A 27 -17.61 8.22 -18.31
N THR A 28 -17.79 6.92 -18.58
CA THR A 28 -19.10 6.29 -18.45
C THR A 28 -19.56 6.29 -16.98
N GLU A 29 -20.83 6.53 -16.75
CA GLU A 29 -21.44 6.55 -15.42
C GLU A 29 -21.11 5.26 -14.63
N ASN A 30 -21.17 4.11 -15.29
CA ASN A 30 -20.80 2.84 -14.65
C ASN A 30 -19.36 2.79 -14.15
N TYR A 31 -18.43 3.54 -14.78
CA TYR A 31 -17.04 3.62 -14.31
C TYR A 31 -16.86 4.65 -13.20
N THR A 32 -17.55 5.79 -13.27
CA THR A 32 -17.36 6.93 -12.37
C THR A 32 -18.18 6.83 -11.09
N GLU A 33 -19.32 6.10 -11.11
CA GLU A 33 -20.28 6.10 -10.02
C GLU A 33 -20.55 4.71 -9.42
N ASN A 34 -20.08 3.63 -10.06
CA ASN A 34 -20.38 2.26 -9.64
C ASN A 34 -19.13 1.52 -9.09
N GLY A 35 -19.28 0.26 -8.74
CA GLY A 35 -18.21 -0.62 -8.27
C GLY A 35 -17.50 -0.07 -7.02
N ASN A 36 -16.19 0.10 -7.10
CA ASN A 36 -15.40 0.60 -5.97
C ASN A 36 -15.76 2.03 -5.56
N VAL A 37 -16.17 2.89 -6.51
CA VAL A 37 -16.56 4.28 -6.23
C VAL A 37 -17.83 4.31 -5.39
N LEU A 38 -18.85 3.56 -5.80
CA LEU A 38 -20.09 3.40 -5.04
C LEU A 38 -19.83 2.88 -3.62
N LEU A 39 -19.01 1.84 -3.50
CA LEU A 39 -18.69 1.26 -2.20
C LEU A 39 -17.93 2.25 -1.29
N MET A 40 -16.98 3.03 -1.82
CA MET A 40 -16.28 4.05 -1.04
C MET A 40 -17.26 5.10 -0.49
N ARG A 41 -18.22 5.54 -1.30
CA ARG A 41 -19.29 6.47 -0.87
C ARG A 41 -20.19 5.83 0.20
N ASN A 42 -20.63 4.58 -0.01
CA ASN A 42 -21.46 3.86 0.95
C ASN A 42 -20.77 3.65 2.30
N PHE A 43 -19.44 3.54 2.32
CA PHE A 43 -18.65 3.52 3.55
C PHE A 43 -18.44 4.92 4.16
N GLY A 44 -19.06 5.95 3.62
CA GLY A 44 -18.99 7.32 4.15
C GLY A 44 -17.68 8.06 3.85
N ALA A 45 -16.87 7.55 2.92
CA ALA A 45 -15.66 8.26 2.53
C ALA A 45 -15.97 9.49 1.68
N LYS A 46 -15.29 10.60 1.95
CA LYS A 46 -15.31 11.79 1.10
C LYS A 46 -14.29 11.64 -0.01
N LEU A 47 -14.78 11.76 -1.25
CA LEU A 47 -13.94 11.55 -2.44
C LEU A 47 -13.51 12.91 -3.02
N HIS A 48 -12.19 13.08 -3.16
CA HIS A 48 -11.54 14.19 -3.87
C HIS A 48 -11.01 13.65 -5.19
N ILE A 49 -11.80 13.80 -6.25
CA ILE A 49 -11.45 13.28 -7.58
C ILE A 49 -10.71 14.36 -8.34
N LEU A 50 -9.43 14.12 -8.63
CA LEU A 50 -8.55 15.07 -9.30
C LEU A 50 -8.50 14.79 -10.80
N GLU A 51 -8.40 15.85 -11.57
CA GLU A 51 -8.21 15.77 -13.02
C GLU A 51 -6.82 15.20 -13.37
N PRO A 52 -6.67 14.62 -14.58
CA PRO A 52 -5.40 14.10 -15.06
C PRO A 52 -4.28 15.15 -14.97
N GLY A 53 -3.10 14.76 -14.52
CA GLY A 53 -1.95 15.65 -14.36
C GLY A 53 -1.91 16.47 -13.08
N SER A 54 -2.95 16.43 -12.25
CA SER A 54 -2.95 17.12 -10.95
C SER A 54 -1.92 16.52 -9.99
N ASP A 55 -1.23 17.36 -9.21
CA ASP A 55 -0.34 16.90 -8.14
C ASP A 55 -1.16 16.42 -6.92
N SER A 56 -1.48 15.13 -6.92
CA SER A 56 -2.23 14.50 -5.83
C SER A 56 -1.51 14.55 -4.48
N LYS A 57 -0.16 14.61 -4.48
CA LYS A 57 0.62 14.73 -3.24
C LYS A 57 0.51 16.14 -2.66
N ALA A 58 0.58 17.17 -3.50
CA ALA A 58 0.38 18.55 -3.07
C ALA A 58 -1.03 18.76 -2.53
N TYR A 59 -2.04 18.26 -3.24
CA TYR A 59 -3.43 18.29 -2.78
C TYR A 59 -3.60 17.61 -1.42
N ALA A 60 -3.09 16.40 -1.26
CA ALA A 60 -3.18 15.67 0.00
C ALA A 60 -2.48 16.42 1.15
N ARG A 61 -1.31 17.05 0.91
CA ARG A 61 -0.64 17.87 1.91
C ARG A 61 -1.48 19.09 2.33
N GLN A 62 -2.15 19.73 1.38
CA GLN A 62 -3.06 20.84 1.68
C GLN A 62 -4.25 20.35 2.50
N LEU A 63 -4.94 19.30 2.08
CA LEU A 63 -6.06 18.70 2.80
C LEU A 63 -5.68 18.32 4.24
N MET A 64 -4.49 17.76 4.44
CA MET A 64 -3.96 17.46 5.78
C MET A 64 -3.84 18.72 6.66
N ARG A 65 -3.40 19.86 6.09
CA ARG A 65 -3.33 21.14 6.83
C ARG A 65 -4.72 21.64 7.20
N GLU A 66 -5.66 21.62 6.26
CA GLU A 66 -7.04 22.05 6.48
C GLU A 66 -7.72 21.22 7.59
N LEU A 67 -7.56 19.89 7.55
CA LEU A 67 -8.08 19.02 8.59
C LEU A 67 -7.48 19.30 9.97
N ARG A 68 -6.19 19.60 10.05
CA ARG A 68 -5.54 20.00 11.32
C ARG A 68 -6.06 21.34 11.83
N MET A 69 -6.26 22.33 10.96
CA MET A 69 -6.88 23.62 11.34
C MET A 69 -8.30 23.42 11.86
N ALA A 70 -9.03 22.44 11.31
CA ALA A 70 -10.34 22.02 11.82
C ALA A 70 -10.25 21.13 13.07
N ARG A 71 -9.12 21.12 13.78
CA ARG A 71 -8.86 20.34 15.01
C ARG A 71 -9.04 18.82 14.84
N ARG A 72 -8.92 18.30 13.59
CA ARG A 72 -8.90 16.87 13.32
C ARG A 72 -7.45 16.35 13.45
N LYS A 73 -7.30 15.05 13.65
CA LYS A 73 -6.00 14.35 13.71
C LYS A 73 -5.84 13.45 12.47
N PRO A 74 -5.54 14.01 11.30
CA PRO A 74 -5.44 13.21 10.08
C PRO A 74 -4.17 12.35 10.09
N TYR A 75 -4.31 11.11 9.66
CA TYR A 75 -3.23 10.19 9.34
C TYR A 75 -3.14 10.00 7.83
N PHE A 76 -1.97 10.17 7.25
CA PHE A 76 -1.76 10.05 5.81
C PHE A 76 -1.38 8.62 5.42
N ILE A 77 -2.19 7.99 4.58
CA ILE A 77 -1.89 6.71 3.96
C ILE A 77 -1.44 7.00 2.52
N PRO A 78 -0.18 6.74 2.14
CA PRO A 78 0.33 7.04 0.81
C PRO A 78 -0.27 6.12 -0.26
N PHE A 79 0.02 6.42 -1.52
CA PHE A 79 -0.38 5.61 -2.66
C PHE A 79 -0.03 4.12 -2.46
N GLY A 80 -1.03 3.26 -2.63
CA GLY A 80 -0.90 1.82 -2.39
C GLY A 80 -0.72 1.41 -0.92
N GLY A 81 -0.77 2.35 0.05
CA GLY A 81 -0.44 2.09 1.45
C GLY A 81 1.04 1.76 1.66
N SER A 82 1.89 2.01 0.65
CA SER A 82 3.30 1.63 0.65
C SER A 82 4.11 2.53 1.57
N SER A 83 4.28 2.07 2.78
CA SER A 83 5.06 2.67 3.86
C SER A 83 5.63 1.56 4.74
N VAL A 84 6.56 1.88 5.62
CA VAL A 84 7.11 0.92 6.59
C VAL A 84 5.98 0.26 7.39
N MET A 85 5.05 1.05 7.92
CA MET A 85 3.91 0.53 8.68
C MET A 85 2.97 -0.32 7.80
N GLY A 86 2.67 0.12 6.57
CA GLY A 86 1.79 -0.61 5.66
C GLY A 86 2.37 -1.92 5.15
N ALA A 87 3.70 -2.04 5.11
CA ALA A 87 4.39 -3.26 4.68
C ALA A 87 4.38 -4.38 5.74
N LEU A 88 4.11 -4.08 7.01
CA LEU A 88 4.08 -5.08 8.09
C LEU A 88 3.08 -6.22 7.82
N GLY A 89 1.97 -5.94 7.16
CA GLY A 89 1.02 -6.99 6.76
C GLY A 89 1.64 -8.04 5.83
N TYR A 90 2.62 -7.66 5.01
CA TYR A 90 3.33 -8.59 4.13
C TYR A 90 4.55 -9.24 4.80
N VAL A 91 5.05 -8.70 5.90
CA VAL A 91 5.96 -9.43 6.81
C VAL A 91 5.22 -10.63 7.40
N GLU A 92 4.00 -10.43 7.88
CA GLU A 92 3.16 -11.51 8.39
C GLU A 92 2.85 -12.55 7.30
N CYS A 93 2.53 -12.09 6.09
CA CYS A 93 2.34 -12.97 4.93
C CYS A 93 3.59 -13.84 4.66
N ALA A 94 4.80 -13.28 4.71
CA ALA A 94 6.03 -14.05 4.54
C ALA A 94 6.20 -15.10 5.68
N ARG A 95 5.86 -14.74 6.91
CA ARG A 95 5.86 -15.66 8.05
C ARG A 95 4.88 -16.81 7.83
N GLU A 96 3.67 -16.51 7.38
CA GLU A 96 2.65 -17.52 7.06
C GLU A 96 3.12 -18.46 5.94
N ILE A 97 3.70 -17.90 4.86
CA ILE A 97 4.24 -18.71 3.76
C ILE A 97 5.30 -19.68 4.27
N ASN A 98 6.30 -19.19 5.02
CA ASN A 98 7.34 -20.06 5.58
C ASN A 98 6.76 -21.16 6.47
N SER A 99 5.79 -20.84 7.33
CA SER A 99 5.14 -21.80 8.22
C SER A 99 4.37 -22.86 7.45
N GLN A 100 3.62 -22.46 6.42
CA GLN A 100 2.82 -23.37 5.59
C GLN A 100 3.70 -24.28 4.72
N LEU A 101 4.80 -23.76 4.19
CA LEU A 101 5.76 -24.56 3.44
C LEU A 101 6.43 -25.59 4.33
N ALA A 102 6.89 -25.19 5.54
CA ALA A 102 7.50 -26.10 6.49
C ALA A 102 6.55 -27.22 6.93
N ALA A 103 5.26 -26.92 7.13
CA ALA A 103 4.25 -27.90 7.46
C ALA A 103 4.01 -28.95 6.34
N GLN A 104 4.42 -28.66 5.12
CA GLN A 104 4.30 -29.53 3.96
C GLN A 104 5.66 -30.14 3.53
N ASP A 105 6.70 -29.94 4.32
CA ASP A 105 8.09 -30.31 3.98
C ASP A 105 8.55 -29.75 2.62
N LEU A 106 8.13 -28.51 2.34
CA LEU A 106 8.45 -27.79 1.12
C LEU A 106 9.35 -26.57 1.43
N ARG A 107 10.08 -26.13 0.39
CA ARG A 107 10.86 -24.88 0.40
C ARG A 107 10.55 -24.06 -0.86
N ALA A 108 10.58 -22.75 -0.73
CA ALA A 108 10.53 -21.85 -1.87
C ALA A 108 11.94 -21.29 -2.15
N ASP A 109 12.42 -21.40 -3.38
CA ASP A 109 13.62 -20.73 -3.83
C ASP A 109 13.32 -19.29 -4.27
N GLN A 110 12.15 -19.12 -4.86
CA GLN A 110 11.69 -17.82 -5.37
C GLN A 110 10.22 -17.57 -5.09
N VAL A 111 9.90 -16.31 -4.79
CA VAL A 111 8.54 -15.82 -4.62
C VAL A 111 8.31 -14.68 -5.61
N PHE A 112 7.39 -14.85 -6.53
CA PHE A 112 7.04 -13.81 -7.51
C PHE A 112 5.85 -12.99 -7.02
N CYS A 113 5.95 -11.67 -7.12
CA CYS A 113 4.83 -10.78 -6.82
C CYS A 113 4.74 -9.62 -7.81
N THR A 114 3.54 -9.12 -8.04
CA THR A 114 3.32 -7.89 -8.81
C THR A 114 3.76 -6.69 -7.98
N THR A 115 4.55 -5.79 -8.57
CA THR A 115 5.06 -4.59 -7.93
C THR A 115 4.52 -3.33 -8.59
N GLY A 116 3.61 -2.65 -7.93
CA GLY A 116 3.11 -1.32 -8.32
C GLY A 116 3.75 -0.23 -7.46
N SER A 117 3.25 -0.02 -6.27
CA SER A 117 3.76 0.99 -5.30
C SER A 117 4.89 0.50 -4.40
N GLY A 118 5.24 -0.79 -4.46
CA GLY A 118 6.40 -1.38 -3.78
C GLY A 118 6.14 -1.99 -2.40
N GLY A 119 5.03 -1.67 -1.74
CA GLY A 119 4.78 -2.09 -0.34
C GLY A 119 4.69 -3.59 -0.13
N THR A 120 4.02 -4.32 -1.04
CA THR A 120 3.91 -5.79 -1.00
C THR A 120 5.30 -6.43 -1.10
N GLN A 121 6.05 -6.08 -2.13
CA GLN A 121 7.39 -6.63 -2.33
C GLN A 121 8.31 -6.30 -1.14
N ALA A 122 8.28 -5.06 -0.68
CA ALA A 122 9.11 -4.63 0.44
C ALA A 122 8.83 -5.41 1.73
N GLY A 123 7.54 -5.64 2.04
CA GLY A 123 7.14 -6.42 3.21
C GLY A 123 7.54 -7.89 3.10
N LEU A 124 7.37 -8.50 1.92
CA LEU A 124 7.84 -9.87 1.67
C LEU A 124 9.37 -9.98 1.79
N VAL A 125 10.14 -9.06 1.16
CA VAL A 125 11.60 -9.03 1.28
C VAL A 125 12.02 -8.95 2.75
N ALA A 126 11.48 -7.99 3.50
CA ALA A 126 11.81 -7.83 4.91
C ALA A 126 11.39 -9.04 5.76
N GLY A 127 10.21 -9.60 5.49
CA GLY A 127 9.68 -10.75 6.23
C GLY A 127 10.50 -12.02 6.01
N PHE A 128 10.88 -12.33 4.78
CA PHE A 128 11.75 -13.47 4.49
C PHE A 128 13.15 -13.27 5.08
N ALA A 129 13.72 -12.06 4.95
CA ALA A 129 15.01 -11.74 5.54
C ALA A 129 15.00 -11.85 7.07
N ALA A 130 13.99 -11.31 7.75
CA ALA A 130 13.85 -11.39 9.20
C ALA A 130 13.67 -12.85 9.69
N ALA A 131 13.06 -13.71 8.87
CA ALA A 131 12.92 -15.13 9.16
C ALA A 131 14.16 -15.98 8.83
N GLY A 132 15.25 -15.37 8.32
CA GLY A 132 16.44 -16.09 7.87
C GLY A 132 16.22 -16.99 6.67
N SER A 133 15.15 -16.76 5.90
CA SER A 133 14.83 -17.53 4.69
C SER A 133 15.75 -17.14 3.54
N THR A 134 16.15 -18.13 2.73
CA THR A 134 16.95 -17.93 1.51
C THR A 134 16.09 -17.66 0.28
N ALA A 135 14.76 -17.66 0.40
CA ALA A 135 13.82 -17.39 -0.69
C ALA A 135 14.02 -15.97 -1.25
N ARG A 136 14.15 -15.88 -2.58
CA ARG A 136 14.31 -14.59 -3.27
C ARG A 136 12.95 -14.05 -3.68
N VAL A 137 12.67 -12.80 -3.33
CA VAL A 137 11.44 -12.12 -3.76
C VAL A 137 11.66 -11.38 -5.05
N GLN A 138 11.06 -11.88 -6.13
CA GLN A 138 11.12 -11.28 -7.47
C GLN A 138 9.87 -10.45 -7.75
N GLY A 139 10.04 -9.13 -7.79
CA GLY A 139 8.97 -8.20 -8.17
C GLY A 139 8.85 -8.05 -9.68
N ILE A 140 7.63 -8.18 -10.19
CA ILE A 140 7.30 -7.85 -11.59
C ILE A 140 6.66 -6.46 -11.60
N SER A 141 7.42 -5.46 -12.04
CA SER A 141 6.94 -4.09 -12.03
C SER A 141 5.91 -3.83 -13.12
N VAL A 142 4.77 -3.24 -12.76
CA VAL A 142 3.65 -2.95 -13.67
C VAL A 142 3.34 -1.46 -13.81
N LEU A 143 3.97 -0.59 -13.00
CA LEU A 143 3.70 0.85 -13.02
C LEU A 143 4.93 1.72 -13.29
N PHE A 144 6.10 1.29 -12.86
CA PHE A 144 7.32 2.09 -12.91
C PHE A 144 8.50 1.27 -13.43
N PRO A 145 9.46 1.87 -14.11
CA PRO A 145 10.70 1.19 -14.47
C PRO A 145 11.48 0.78 -13.21
N GLN A 146 12.33 -0.23 -13.34
CA GLN A 146 13.08 -0.82 -12.24
C GLN A 146 13.90 0.21 -11.47
N GLU A 147 14.54 1.12 -12.17
CA GLU A 147 15.42 2.15 -11.60
C GLU A 147 14.67 3.08 -10.64
N ARG A 148 13.37 3.23 -10.85
CA ARG A 148 12.50 4.05 -10.01
C ARG A 148 11.91 3.28 -8.83
N ILE A 149 11.52 2.02 -9.06
CA ILE A 149 10.81 1.27 -8.01
C ILE A 149 11.75 0.52 -7.05
N ALA A 150 12.91 0.07 -7.51
CA ALA A 150 13.83 -0.68 -6.67
C ALA A 150 14.31 0.09 -5.44
N PRO A 151 14.70 1.38 -5.54
CA PRO A 151 15.04 2.18 -4.35
C PRO A 151 13.89 2.35 -3.37
N VAL A 152 12.66 2.43 -3.86
CA VAL A 152 11.45 2.53 -3.01
C VAL A 152 11.23 1.24 -2.23
N VAL A 153 11.33 0.09 -2.91
CA VAL A 153 11.21 -1.23 -2.27
C VAL A 153 12.30 -1.41 -1.21
N ALA A 154 13.56 -1.14 -1.55
CA ALA A 154 14.68 -1.24 -0.63
C ALA A 154 14.52 -0.32 0.59
N GLY A 155 14.14 0.94 0.38
CA GLY A 155 13.93 1.90 1.47
C GLY A 155 12.83 1.47 2.44
N ILE A 156 11.70 0.96 1.93
CA ILE A 156 10.61 0.45 2.77
C ILE A 156 11.06 -0.83 3.50
N ALA A 157 11.70 -1.77 2.80
CA ALA A 157 12.15 -3.04 3.39
C ALA A 157 13.16 -2.80 4.52
N ASN A 158 14.14 -1.93 4.31
CA ASN A 158 15.12 -1.57 5.33
C ASN A 158 14.46 -0.87 6.53
N GLY A 159 13.50 0.03 6.30
CA GLY A 159 12.73 0.64 7.38
C GLY A 159 11.93 -0.38 8.19
N VAL A 160 11.38 -1.41 7.54
CA VAL A 160 10.70 -2.53 8.21
C VAL A 160 11.69 -3.35 9.04
N LEU A 161 12.84 -3.73 8.47
CA LEU A 161 13.89 -4.48 9.20
C LEU A 161 14.34 -3.73 10.44
N MET A 162 14.62 -2.43 10.33
CA MET A 162 14.99 -1.59 11.48
C MET A 162 13.87 -1.56 12.54
N MET A 163 12.61 -1.47 12.14
CA MET A 163 11.46 -1.50 13.06
C MET A 163 11.34 -2.84 13.79
N LEU A 164 11.75 -3.95 13.15
CA LEU A 164 11.78 -5.29 13.74
C LEU A 164 13.06 -5.58 14.55
N GLY A 165 13.98 -4.62 14.66
CA GLY A 165 15.23 -4.77 15.38
C GLY A 165 16.35 -5.49 14.61
N HIS A 166 16.22 -5.61 13.28
CA HIS A 166 17.24 -6.16 12.39
C HIS A 166 18.06 -5.06 11.73
N SER A 167 19.31 -5.38 11.35
CA SER A 167 20.14 -4.49 10.54
C SER A 167 19.58 -4.35 9.11
N PRO A 168 19.68 -3.16 8.49
CA PRO A 168 19.40 -2.98 7.07
C PRO A 168 20.28 -3.87 6.19
N GLN A 169 19.77 -4.25 5.02
CA GLN A 169 20.48 -5.04 4.00
C GLN A 169 20.80 -4.22 2.76
#